data_4e1bc7304480fb87b75af602818c3f9b
#
_entry.id   4e1bc7304480fb87b75af602818c3f9b
#
_cell.length_a   1.000
_cell.length_b   1.000
_cell.length_c   1.000
_cell.angle_alpha   90.00
_cell.angle_beta   90.00
_cell.angle_gamma   90.00
#
_symmetry.space_group_name_H-M   'P 1'
#
loop_
_entity.id
_entity.type
_entity.pdbx_description
1 polymer ?
#
loop_
_entity_poly.entity_id
_entity_poly.type
_entity_poly.pdbx_seq_one_letter_code
_entity_poly.pdbx_strand_id
1 'polypeptide(L)'
;MVEVIVKEMPERPRPGEKVQLPNGEFIRVRHVGIPWILPPKKVCNDPECPWHGHLSVRGQVFTVTVESVHGRSAVVIHEWLHYNPKYKRYERRRKKMHVRVPPCIDVRPGDIVYIGETRPLAKTVRHVVIGRIEDTTEVKPQVVRLEQQQ
;
A
#
# COMPACT_ATOMS: atom_id res chain seq x y z
N MET A 1 -4.02 -22.04 -13.00
CA MET A 1 -4.40 -20.85 -12.21
C MET A 1 -4.33 -21.18 -10.74
N VAL A 2 -3.56 -20.44 -10.00
CA VAL A 2 -3.55 -20.57 -8.53
C VAL A 2 -4.78 -19.84 -8.01
N GLU A 3 -5.64 -20.56 -7.32
CA GLU A 3 -6.80 -19.96 -6.68
C GLU A 3 -6.37 -19.06 -5.53
N VAL A 4 -6.87 -17.82 -5.52
CA VAL A 4 -6.54 -16.86 -4.47
C VAL A 4 -7.37 -17.16 -3.24
N ILE A 5 -6.69 -17.50 -2.15
CA ILE A 5 -7.31 -17.80 -0.86
C ILE A 5 -7.01 -16.65 0.09
N VAL A 6 -8.06 -16.12 0.70
CA VAL A 6 -7.95 -15.03 1.68
C VAL A 6 -8.63 -15.48 2.97
N LYS A 7 -7.92 -15.35 4.08
CA LYS A 7 -8.42 -15.66 5.42
C LYS A 7 -8.40 -14.39 6.26
N GLU A 8 -9.54 -14.07 6.86
CA GLU A 8 -9.62 -12.98 7.81
C GLU A 8 -9.27 -13.47 9.22
N MET A 9 -8.38 -12.75 9.89
CA MET A 9 -7.95 -13.06 11.25
C MET A 9 -8.73 -12.22 12.27
N PRO A 10 -9.03 -12.77 13.46
CA PRO A 10 -9.70 -12.00 14.51
C PRO A 10 -8.84 -10.84 15.04
N GLU A 11 -7.53 -11.01 15.04
CA GLU A 11 -6.56 -9.97 15.40
C GLU A 11 -5.55 -9.79 14.28
N ARG A 12 -4.92 -8.61 14.24
CA ARG A 12 -3.86 -8.37 13.26
C ARG A 12 -2.67 -9.28 13.53
N PRO A 13 -2.24 -10.07 12.56
CA PRO A 13 -1.03 -10.87 12.70
C PRO A 13 0.20 -9.97 12.83
N ARG A 14 1.14 -10.38 13.65
CA ARG A 14 2.41 -9.66 13.80
C ARG A 14 3.39 -10.07 12.69
N PRO A 15 4.29 -9.17 12.28
CA PRO A 15 5.36 -9.56 11.35
C PRO A 15 6.19 -10.73 11.92
N GLY A 16 6.42 -11.73 11.10
CA GLY A 16 7.10 -12.97 11.47
C GLY A 16 6.19 -14.10 11.95
N GLU A 17 4.91 -13.83 12.17
CA GLU A 17 3.93 -14.83 12.57
C GLU A 17 3.54 -15.72 11.38
N LYS A 18 3.39 -17.02 11.64
CA LYS A 18 2.89 -17.98 10.64
C LYS A 18 1.40 -18.16 10.81
N VAL A 19 0.67 -18.08 9.72
CA VAL A 19 -0.78 -18.29 9.67
C VAL A 19 -1.09 -19.43 8.74
N GLN A 20 -1.94 -20.35 9.18
CA GLN A 20 -2.42 -21.45 8.36
C GLN A 20 -3.64 -21.02 7.56
N LEU A 21 -3.56 -21.19 6.24
CA LEU A 21 -4.68 -20.97 5.34
C LEU A 21 -5.66 -22.16 5.35
N PRO A 22 -6.92 -21.95 4.92
CA PRO A 22 -7.91 -23.03 4.84
C PRO A 22 -7.50 -24.23 3.97
N ASN A 23 -6.58 -24.02 3.02
CA ASN A 23 -6.03 -25.08 2.17
C ASN A 23 -4.93 -25.91 2.84
N GLY A 24 -4.53 -25.56 4.06
CA GLY A 24 -3.45 -26.22 4.79
C GLY A 24 -2.06 -25.61 4.65
N GLU A 25 -1.88 -24.65 3.74
CA GLU A 25 -0.60 -23.96 3.58
C GLU A 25 -0.34 -22.98 4.72
N PHE A 26 0.94 -22.89 5.12
CA PHE A 26 1.38 -21.90 6.10
C PHE A 26 1.96 -20.68 5.38
N ILE A 27 1.46 -19.52 5.72
CA ILE A 27 1.95 -18.24 5.23
C ILE A 27 2.59 -17.47 6.37
N ARG A 28 3.79 -17.01 6.14
CA ARG A 28 4.50 -16.15 7.09
C ARG A 28 4.25 -14.69 6.76
N VAL A 29 3.80 -13.92 7.72
CA VAL A 29 3.63 -12.48 7.57
C VAL A 29 5.01 -11.84 7.60
N ARG A 30 5.36 -11.12 6.53
CA ARG A 30 6.65 -10.46 6.38
C ARG A 30 6.59 -9.03 6.92
N HIS A 31 7.75 -8.51 7.29
CA HIS A 31 7.92 -7.10 7.57
C HIS A 31 8.30 -6.37 6.27
N VAL A 32 7.50 -5.38 5.87
CA VAL A 32 7.77 -4.63 4.62
C VAL A 32 8.83 -3.53 4.79
N GLY A 33 9.32 -3.31 6.00
CA GLY A 33 10.33 -2.30 6.28
C GLY A 33 9.78 -0.92 6.62
N ILE A 34 8.49 -0.78 6.74
CA ILE A 34 7.82 0.49 7.05
C ILE A 34 7.16 0.37 8.43
N PRO A 35 7.71 1.01 9.47
CA PRO A 35 7.28 0.76 10.85
C PRO A 35 5.90 1.30 11.21
N TRP A 36 5.42 2.34 10.50
CA TRP A 36 4.12 2.94 10.81
C TRP A 36 2.92 2.28 10.12
N ILE A 37 3.17 1.35 9.20
CA ILE A 37 2.10 0.62 8.52
C ILE A 37 1.93 -0.74 9.16
N LEU A 38 0.72 -1.03 9.59
CA LEU A 38 0.37 -2.31 10.21
C LEU A 38 0.06 -3.38 9.16
N PRO A 39 0.38 -4.64 9.44
CA PRO A 39 -0.05 -5.75 8.60
C PRO A 39 -1.58 -5.78 8.46
N PRO A 40 -2.11 -6.21 7.30
CA PRO A 40 -3.55 -6.36 7.14
C PRO A 40 -4.10 -7.50 8.01
N LYS A 41 -5.36 -7.40 8.39
CA LYS A 41 -6.05 -8.48 9.12
C LYS A 41 -6.26 -9.73 8.27
N LYS A 42 -6.34 -9.56 6.96
CA LYS A 42 -6.50 -10.67 6.03
C LYS A 42 -5.15 -11.21 5.61
N VAL A 43 -5.07 -12.52 5.52
CA VAL A 43 -3.88 -13.23 5.04
C VAL A 43 -4.23 -13.89 3.71
N CYS A 44 -3.37 -13.75 2.72
CA CYS A 44 -3.58 -14.30 1.38
C CYS A 44 -2.42 -15.19 0.95
N ASN A 45 -2.61 -15.92 -0.14
CA ASN A 45 -1.58 -16.76 -0.73
C ASN A 45 -0.96 -16.19 -2.02
N ASP A 46 -1.20 -14.91 -2.30
CA ASP A 46 -0.66 -14.27 -3.49
C ASP A 46 0.87 -14.14 -3.39
N PRO A 47 1.65 -14.73 -4.35
CA PRO A 47 3.10 -14.62 -4.34
C PRO A 47 3.61 -13.20 -4.55
N GLU A 48 2.82 -12.32 -5.13
CA GLU A 48 3.17 -10.91 -5.35
C GLU A 48 2.63 -9.97 -4.26
N CYS A 49 2.21 -10.52 -3.13
CA CYS A 49 1.82 -9.72 -1.97
C CYS A 49 3.06 -9.29 -1.18
N PRO A 50 3.21 -8.00 -0.82
CA PRO A 50 4.37 -7.57 -0.03
C PRO A 50 4.36 -8.11 1.40
N TRP A 51 3.19 -8.42 1.96
CA TRP A 51 3.05 -8.94 3.31
C TRP A 51 3.14 -10.46 3.41
N HIS A 52 2.64 -11.17 2.43
CA HIS A 52 2.48 -12.63 2.48
C HIS A 52 3.23 -13.38 1.38
N GLY A 53 3.70 -12.67 0.38
CA GLY A 53 4.42 -13.24 -0.76
C GLY A 53 5.89 -12.88 -0.77
N HIS A 54 6.45 -12.74 -1.97
CA HIS A 54 7.87 -12.50 -2.20
C HIS A 54 8.18 -11.10 -2.76
N LEU A 55 7.16 -10.25 -2.89
CA LEU A 55 7.36 -8.91 -3.45
C LEU A 55 8.05 -8.00 -2.44
N SER A 56 9.20 -7.49 -2.81
CA SER A 56 9.94 -6.54 -1.98
C SER A 56 9.51 -5.11 -2.29
N VAL A 57 9.26 -4.33 -1.24
CA VAL A 57 8.98 -2.91 -1.32
C VAL A 57 10.24 -2.15 -0.96
N ARG A 58 10.71 -1.29 -1.85
CA ARG A 58 11.90 -0.46 -1.64
C ARG A 58 11.74 0.88 -2.33
N GLY A 59 12.47 1.87 -1.87
CA GLY A 59 12.38 3.22 -2.42
C GLY A 59 11.34 4.06 -1.70
N GLN A 60 10.65 4.91 -2.45
CA GLN A 60 9.71 5.87 -1.89
C GLN A 60 8.35 5.27 -1.62
N VAL A 61 7.72 5.75 -0.56
CA VAL A 61 6.33 5.44 -0.22
C VAL A 61 5.51 6.71 -0.42
N PHE A 62 4.44 6.58 -1.19
CA PHE A 62 3.55 7.70 -1.49
C PHE A 62 2.19 7.50 -0.84
N THR A 63 1.57 8.60 -0.46
CA THR A 63 0.16 8.62 -0.08
C THR A 63 -0.65 9.07 -1.30
N VAL A 64 -1.60 8.25 -1.72
CA VAL A 64 -2.36 8.47 -2.95
C VAL A 64 -3.85 8.22 -2.70
N THR A 65 -4.68 8.79 -3.57
CA THR A 65 -6.12 8.57 -3.56
C THR A 65 -6.50 7.60 -4.67
N VAL A 66 -7.31 6.61 -4.35
CA VAL A 66 -7.81 5.63 -5.31
C VAL A 66 -8.92 6.24 -6.16
N GLU A 67 -8.74 6.26 -7.46
CA GLU A 67 -9.77 6.70 -8.42
C GLU A 67 -10.70 5.56 -8.79
N SER A 68 -10.14 4.41 -9.15
CA SER A 68 -10.93 3.24 -9.55
C SER A 68 -10.18 1.96 -9.22
N VAL A 69 -10.92 0.87 -9.07
CA VAL A 69 -10.38 -0.45 -8.79
C VAL A 69 -10.87 -1.42 -9.87
N HIS A 70 -9.94 -2.14 -10.47
CA HIS A 70 -10.21 -3.13 -11.52
C HIS A 70 -9.53 -4.46 -11.16
N GLY A 71 -10.28 -5.37 -10.53
CA GLY A 71 -9.73 -6.64 -10.10
C GLY A 71 -8.57 -6.49 -9.13
N ARG A 72 -7.37 -6.93 -9.54
CA ARG A 72 -6.14 -6.86 -8.74
C ARG A 72 -5.33 -5.60 -8.99
N SER A 73 -5.82 -4.68 -9.80
CA SER A 73 -5.15 -3.42 -10.06
C SER A 73 -6.08 -2.26 -9.76
N ALA A 74 -5.49 -1.11 -9.53
CA ALA A 74 -6.22 0.12 -9.28
C ALA A 74 -5.53 1.28 -9.98
N VAL A 75 -6.32 2.29 -10.31
CA VAL A 75 -5.80 3.57 -10.78
C VAL A 75 -5.82 4.53 -9.60
N VAL A 76 -4.67 5.09 -9.29
CA VAL A 76 -4.50 6.03 -8.19
C VAL A 76 -4.02 7.38 -8.70
N ILE A 77 -4.34 8.42 -7.96
CA ILE A 77 -3.93 9.78 -8.26
C ILE A 77 -2.95 10.24 -7.21
N HIS A 78 -1.75 10.59 -7.63
CA HIS A 78 -0.76 11.25 -6.81
C HIS A 78 -0.75 12.74 -7.12
N GLU A 79 -1.05 13.56 -6.13
CA GLU A 79 -1.05 15.02 -6.23
C GLU A 79 0.07 15.61 -5.40
N TRP A 80 0.76 16.62 -5.95
CA TRP A 80 1.78 17.34 -5.21
C TRP A 80 1.84 18.80 -5.68
N LEU A 81 2.48 19.63 -4.89
CA LEU A 81 2.74 21.01 -5.23
C LEU A 81 4.15 21.13 -5.79
N HIS A 82 4.25 21.77 -6.97
CA HIS A 82 5.53 22.06 -7.61
C HIS A 82 5.77 23.57 -7.60
N TYR A 83 6.92 23.99 -7.06
CA TYR A 83 7.29 25.41 -7.02
C TYR A 83 7.79 25.85 -8.40
N ASN A 84 7.17 26.90 -8.94
CA ASN A 84 7.62 27.54 -10.17
C ASN A 84 8.38 28.83 -9.84
N PRO A 85 9.72 28.88 -9.99
CA PRO A 85 10.51 30.02 -9.61
C PRO A 85 10.27 31.26 -10.49
N LYS A 86 9.83 31.07 -11.74
CA LYS A 86 9.52 32.17 -12.65
C LYS A 86 8.34 33.01 -12.17
N TYR A 87 7.29 32.38 -11.64
CA TYR A 87 6.08 33.03 -11.15
C TYR A 87 6.03 33.13 -9.63
N LYS A 88 6.99 32.55 -8.91
CA LYS A 88 7.05 32.47 -7.44
C LYS A 88 5.77 31.91 -6.82
N ARG A 89 5.18 30.92 -7.48
CA ARG A 89 3.94 30.27 -7.08
C ARG A 89 4.08 28.76 -7.16
N TYR A 90 3.21 28.07 -6.42
CA TYR A 90 3.11 26.61 -6.46
C TYR A 90 2.07 26.20 -7.49
N GLU A 91 2.43 25.21 -8.31
CA GLU A 91 1.53 24.55 -9.23
C GLU A 91 1.06 23.24 -8.62
N ARG A 92 -0.23 22.96 -8.75
CA ARG A 92 -0.77 21.64 -8.40
C ARG A 92 -0.55 20.70 -9.58
N ARG A 93 0.20 19.63 -9.34
CA ARG A 93 0.43 18.60 -10.35
C ARG A 93 -0.21 17.30 -9.93
N ARG A 94 -0.73 16.58 -10.90
CA ARG A 94 -1.36 15.29 -10.75
C ARG A 94 -0.69 14.27 -11.64
N LYS A 95 -0.58 13.05 -11.14
CA LYS A 95 -0.13 11.91 -11.92
C LYS A 95 -1.04 10.72 -11.61
N LYS A 96 -1.58 10.12 -12.66
CA LYS A 96 -2.30 8.85 -12.54
C LYS A 96 -1.30 7.70 -12.65
N MET A 97 -1.42 6.75 -11.76
CA MET A 97 -0.56 5.57 -11.74
C MET A 97 -1.42 4.32 -11.63
N HIS A 98 -0.96 3.26 -12.27
CA HIS A 98 -1.52 1.93 -12.10
C HIS A 98 -0.75 1.20 -11.02
N VAL A 99 -1.46 0.66 -10.05
CA VAL A 99 -0.87 -0.06 -8.92
C VAL A 99 -1.52 -1.44 -8.78
N ARG A 100 -0.77 -2.37 -8.22
CA ARG A 100 -1.29 -3.68 -7.87
C ARG A 100 -1.93 -3.63 -6.49
N VAL A 101 -3.10 -4.22 -6.37
CA VAL A 101 -3.81 -4.35 -5.10
C VAL A 101 -3.68 -5.80 -4.62
N PRO A 102 -3.00 -6.04 -3.49
CA PRO A 102 -2.98 -7.38 -2.91
C PRO A 102 -4.39 -7.81 -2.47
N PRO A 103 -4.75 -9.09 -2.61
CA PRO A 103 -6.10 -9.56 -2.25
C PRO A 103 -6.40 -9.47 -0.74
N CYS A 104 -5.37 -9.34 0.08
CA CYS A 104 -5.54 -9.19 1.53
C CYS A 104 -5.88 -7.76 1.98
N ILE A 105 -5.84 -6.79 1.06
CA ILE A 105 -6.15 -5.39 1.35
C ILE A 105 -7.40 -5.01 0.57
N ASP A 106 -8.44 -4.59 1.28
CA ASP A 106 -9.66 -4.10 0.67
C ASP A 106 -9.51 -2.63 0.31
N VAL A 107 -9.58 -2.33 -0.97
CA VAL A 107 -9.45 -0.98 -1.50
C VAL A 107 -10.72 -0.62 -2.24
N ARG A 108 -11.26 0.56 -1.97
CA ARG A 108 -12.46 1.11 -2.62
C ARG A 108 -12.12 2.44 -3.29
N PRO A 109 -12.85 2.82 -4.35
CA PRO A 109 -12.71 4.15 -4.93
C PRO A 109 -12.91 5.25 -3.88
N GLY A 110 -12.04 6.24 -3.88
CA GLY A 110 -12.06 7.34 -2.92
C GLY A 110 -11.22 7.12 -1.67
N ASP A 111 -10.70 5.92 -1.43
CA ASP A 111 -9.85 5.62 -0.29
C ASP A 111 -8.46 6.25 -0.45
N ILE A 112 -7.86 6.62 0.67
CA ILE A 112 -6.47 7.07 0.72
C ILE A 112 -5.62 5.88 1.15
N VAL A 113 -4.64 5.54 0.33
CA VAL A 113 -3.78 4.38 0.55
C VAL A 113 -2.30 4.76 0.45
N TYR A 114 -1.46 3.93 1.05
CA TYR A 114 0.00 4.00 0.87
C TYR A 114 0.41 3.04 -0.22
N ILE A 115 1.22 3.53 -1.15
CA ILE A 115 1.84 2.72 -2.20
C ILE A 115 3.36 2.76 -2.05
N GLY A 116 4.00 1.65 -2.33
CA GLY A 116 5.46 1.55 -2.34
C GLY A 116 5.99 1.12 -3.70
N GLU A 117 7.22 1.50 -4.00
CA GLU A 117 7.89 1.09 -5.22
C GLU A 117 8.31 -0.38 -5.15
N THR A 118 8.12 -1.09 -6.26
CA THR A 118 8.51 -2.49 -6.40
C THR A 118 9.23 -2.70 -7.73
N ARG A 119 9.69 -3.92 -7.95
CA ARG A 119 10.12 -4.32 -9.30
C ARG A 119 8.96 -4.17 -10.29
N PRO A 120 9.22 -3.95 -11.57
CA PRO A 120 8.15 -3.93 -12.58
C PRO A 120 7.35 -5.23 -12.58
N LEU A 121 6.05 -5.13 -12.33
CA LEU A 121 5.11 -6.26 -12.33
C LEU A 121 4.44 -6.42 -13.68
N ALA A 122 4.21 -5.31 -14.35
CA ALA A 122 3.67 -5.24 -15.71
C ALA A 122 4.24 -4.02 -16.41
N LYS A 123 3.87 -3.80 -17.67
CA LYS A 123 4.37 -2.67 -18.46
C LYS A 123 4.17 -1.31 -17.77
N THR A 124 3.03 -1.14 -17.09
CA THR A 124 2.66 0.12 -16.42
C THR A 124 2.61 0.03 -14.90
N VAL A 125 2.74 -1.17 -14.33
CA VAL A 125 2.60 -1.40 -12.88
C VAL A 125 3.98 -1.55 -12.26
N ARG A 126 4.38 -0.58 -11.44
CA ARG A 126 5.65 -0.55 -10.70
C ARG A 126 5.47 -0.27 -9.22
N HIS A 127 4.23 -0.19 -8.78
CA HIS A 127 3.88 0.12 -7.40
C HIS A 127 2.87 -0.88 -6.89
N VAL A 128 2.83 -1.08 -5.59
CA VAL A 128 1.88 -1.96 -4.92
C VAL A 128 1.26 -1.22 -3.73
N VAL A 129 -0.01 -1.47 -3.47
CA VAL A 129 -0.69 -0.95 -2.29
C VAL A 129 -0.17 -1.70 -1.07
N ILE A 130 0.34 -0.98 -0.08
CA ILE A 130 0.88 -1.55 1.15
C ILE A 130 -0.17 -1.56 2.25
N GLY A 131 -0.97 -0.51 2.35
CA GLY A 131 -2.00 -0.40 3.36
C GLY A 131 -2.87 0.82 3.16
N ARG A 132 -3.99 0.86 3.87
CA ARG A 132 -4.86 2.04 3.89
C ARG A 132 -4.43 2.99 5.00
N ILE A 133 -4.83 4.25 4.90
CA ILE A 133 -4.51 5.23 5.94
C ILE A 133 -5.06 4.82 7.32
N GLU A 134 -6.15 4.06 7.34
CA GLU A 134 -6.74 3.52 8.57
C GLU A 134 -5.89 2.44 9.23
N ASP A 135 -5.00 1.81 8.47
CA ASP A 135 -4.12 0.73 8.92
C ASP A 135 -2.76 1.25 9.40
N THR A 136 -2.68 2.51 9.80
CA THR A 136 -1.45 3.08 10.34
C THR A 136 -1.47 3.04 11.87
N THR A 137 -0.27 2.91 12.46
CA THR A 137 -0.11 3.13 13.88
C THR A 137 -0.34 4.61 14.21
N GLU A 138 -0.79 4.91 15.42
CA GLU A 138 -0.97 6.30 15.88
C GLU A 138 0.33 7.11 15.87
N VAL A 139 1.46 6.44 15.80
CA VAL A 139 2.77 7.07 15.65
C VAL A 139 3.02 7.33 14.16
N LYS A 140 2.29 8.24 13.58
CA LYS A 140 2.68 8.83 12.31
C LYS A 140 3.97 9.61 12.55
N PRO A 141 5.02 9.44 11.72
CA PRO A 141 6.09 10.41 11.74
C PRO A 141 5.46 11.77 11.47
N GLN A 142 5.52 12.62 12.47
CA GLN A 142 4.80 13.89 12.43
C GLN A 142 5.45 14.85 11.43
N VAL A 143 5.01 14.76 10.19
CA VAL A 143 5.29 15.80 9.19
C VAL A 143 4.40 17.02 9.42
N VAL A 144 3.51 16.99 10.39
CA VAL A 144 2.39 17.93 10.52
C VAL A 144 2.65 19.07 11.49
N ARG A 145 3.83 19.19 12.12
CA ARG A 145 4.03 20.23 13.14
C ARG A 145 4.60 21.56 12.67
N LEU A 146 4.71 21.77 11.38
CA LEU A 146 5.12 23.08 10.87
C LEU A 146 3.98 24.10 10.83
N GLU A 147 2.74 23.67 11.03
CA GLU A 147 1.59 24.59 11.02
C GLU A 147 1.25 25.21 12.39
N GLN A 148 1.90 24.75 13.45
CA GLN A 148 1.61 25.27 14.80
C GLN A 148 2.62 26.25 15.35
N GLN A 149 3.55 26.73 14.53
CA GLN A 149 4.53 27.75 14.93
C GLN A 149 4.32 29.10 14.23
N GLN A 150 3.11 29.41 13.95
CA GLN A 150 2.75 30.77 13.55
C GLN A 150 2.05 31.49 14.68
#